data_fc7da5192ac26e93a911dd916a8476a1
#
_entry.id   fc7da5192ac26e93a911dd916a8476a1
#
_cell.length_a   1.000
_cell.length_b   1.000
_cell.length_c   1.000
_cell.angle_alpha   90.00
_cell.angle_beta   90.00
_cell.angle_gamma   90.00
#
_symmetry.space_group_name_H-M   'P 1'
#
loop_
_entity.id
_entity.type
_entity.pdbx_description
1 polymer ?
#
loop_
_entity_poly.entity_id
_entity_poly.type
_entity_poly.pdbx_seq_one_letter_code
_entity_poly.pdbx_strand_id
1 'polypeptide(L)'
;MAVNNELIKDDLYEAVNGEWLKTAKIPDDKPATGGFNDLVDEIDKQLMDDFDAYAAGKEKSDDSRFNEMIKLYRLTKKFDWRKKVGPQPLKRMLASVENLNSYEDYQSQWKNWILAGMPSPISFDIDADMKNATVYALFASSPSLILPDKSYYEAEKKAQHDQLLQLWSSMVEALMDKLGYSKEEAKKIIDDAIKFDGFLAPNVKSAEEAADYSKMYNPQTVAELASATNQLDIAAIIKQLVGEEPEKVIVTEPEYFKALNKILQDNFELFKNWALIRVIRENASYLDDEMREINGRYGRALSGSKKPVSQRKFAFYLARDMFSQVAGDYYGKKYFGPQAKADVHHMVEQMIKVYKGRLNNNQWLSKDTRDKAILKLDKLGIQVGYPDKIPALYDQFKVDEEESLIANLNQLTVTANKELFSRWNKPVDRMRWEMSAATVNAYYHPFKNIIVFPAAILQAPFYSLKQSSSQNYGGIGAVIAHEISHAFDNNGSLFDEFGNLNNWWTDEDSAHFKQLAQKMIDEFDGIPFAGQKVNGKLTVSENIADAGGLSCALEAAKTEYDFNAQEFFINWATIWRMKATEQYMQLLLSIDVHAPQKLRANIQAENLDDFYTAFDIKPGDEMYRAPEDRVHIW
;
A
#
# COMPACT_ATOMS: atom_id res chain seq x y z
N MET A 1 28.57 10.65 3.24
CA MET A 1 29.47 9.48 3.04
C MET A 1 30.27 9.73 1.78
N ALA A 2 31.50 9.19 1.68
CA ALA A 2 32.29 9.38 0.48
C ALA A 2 31.70 8.53 -0.66
N VAL A 3 31.40 9.16 -1.79
CA VAL A 3 31.00 8.49 -3.03
C VAL A 3 32.24 7.91 -3.70
N ASN A 4 32.18 6.68 -4.17
CA ASN A 4 33.26 6.09 -4.97
C ASN A 4 33.06 6.47 -6.45
N ASN A 5 33.61 7.62 -6.83
CA ASN A 5 33.43 8.17 -8.19
C ASN A 5 33.93 7.25 -9.31
N GLU A 6 34.92 6.41 -9.08
CA GLU A 6 35.43 5.46 -10.09
C GLU A 6 34.40 4.35 -10.37
N LEU A 7 33.65 3.93 -9.34
CA LEU A 7 32.64 2.88 -9.45
C LEU A 7 31.34 3.35 -10.13
N ILE A 8 31.09 4.66 -10.27
CA ILE A 8 29.84 5.17 -10.88
C ILE A 8 29.64 4.65 -12.29
N LYS A 9 30.74 4.44 -13.02
CA LYS A 9 30.70 3.95 -14.41
C LYS A 9 30.25 2.49 -14.53
N ASP A 10 30.40 1.74 -13.43
CA ASP A 10 30.03 0.32 -13.37
C ASP A 10 28.71 0.11 -12.61
N ASP A 11 28.45 0.92 -11.57
CA ASP A 11 27.29 0.77 -10.70
C ASP A 11 27.07 2.06 -9.87
N LEU A 12 26.12 2.89 -10.28
CA LEU A 12 25.80 4.13 -9.56
C LEU A 12 25.31 3.85 -8.13
N TYR A 13 24.45 2.85 -7.95
CA TYR A 13 23.89 2.53 -6.64
C TYR A 13 24.97 2.09 -5.66
N GLU A 14 25.87 1.19 -6.07
CA GLU A 14 26.98 0.73 -5.23
C GLU A 14 28.02 1.84 -4.99
N ALA A 15 28.27 2.67 -6.00
CA ALA A 15 29.20 3.81 -5.87
C ALA A 15 28.75 4.79 -4.79
N VAL A 16 27.44 5.05 -4.69
CA VAL A 16 26.87 5.98 -3.72
C VAL A 16 26.63 5.31 -2.36
N ASN A 17 26.14 4.07 -2.35
CA ASN A 17 25.63 3.42 -1.14
C ASN A 17 26.54 2.30 -0.59
N GLY A 18 27.57 1.85 -1.33
CA GLY A 18 28.36 0.66 -1.00
C GLY A 18 29.02 0.71 0.39
N GLU A 19 29.60 1.86 0.78
CA GLU A 19 30.19 2.02 2.11
C GLU A 19 29.14 1.99 3.23
N TRP A 20 27.95 2.58 2.96
CA TRP A 20 26.83 2.49 3.90
C TRP A 20 26.31 1.05 3.99
N LEU A 21 26.15 0.33 2.87
CA LEU A 21 25.71 -1.07 2.84
C LEU A 21 26.60 -2.00 3.67
N LYS A 22 27.93 -1.78 3.67
CA LYS A 22 28.89 -2.56 4.47
C LYS A 22 28.67 -2.39 5.96
N THR A 23 28.31 -1.19 6.40
CA THR A 23 28.21 -0.82 7.82
C THR A 23 26.80 -0.84 8.38
N ALA A 24 25.78 -0.68 7.53
CA ALA A 24 24.38 -0.67 7.91
C ALA A 24 23.96 -1.98 8.57
N LYS A 25 23.21 -1.88 9.64
CA LYS A 25 22.64 -3.02 10.37
C LYS A 25 21.13 -2.98 10.29
N ILE A 26 20.53 -4.06 9.84
CA ILE A 26 19.09 -4.23 9.89
C ILE A 26 18.70 -4.43 11.35
N PRO A 27 17.77 -3.61 11.91
CA PRO A 27 17.26 -3.84 13.26
C PRO A 27 16.59 -5.23 13.38
N ASP A 28 16.74 -5.89 14.53
CA ASP A 28 16.22 -7.26 14.71
C ASP A 28 14.70 -7.35 14.54
N ASP A 29 13.97 -6.27 14.78
CA ASP A 29 12.52 -6.16 14.67
C ASP A 29 12.03 -5.67 13.30
N LYS A 30 12.94 -5.55 12.31
CA LYS A 30 12.65 -5.07 10.95
C LYS A 30 13.23 -5.98 9.88
N PRO A 31 12.63 -5.97 8.67
CA PRO A 31 13.17 -6.69 7.52
C PRO A 31 14.23 -5.89 6.75
N ALA A 32 14.26 -4.56 6.90
CA ALA A 32 15.11 -3.67 6.13
C ALA A 32 15.51 -2.40 6.91
N THR A 33 16.51 -1.68 6.39
CA THR A 33 16.97 -0.36 6.86
C THR A 33 17.43 0.46 5.65
N GLY A 34 17.52 1.78 5.80
CA GLY A 34 17.99 2.74 4.79
C GLY A 34 16.87 3.53 4.12
N GLY A 35 17.21 4.65 3.51
CA GLY A 35 16.28 5.50 2.76
C GLY A 35 14.98 5.80 3.50
N PHE A 36 13.89 5.29 2.97
CA PHE A 36 12.55 5.41 3.55
C PHE A 36 12.44 4.83 4.97
N ASN A 37 13.11 3.69 5.24
CA ASN A 37 13.01 3.03 6.54
C ASN A 37 13.67 3.84 7.66
N ASP A 38 14.81 4.48 7.38
CA ASP A 38 15.51 5.30 8.38
C ASP A 38 14.65 6.52 8.76
N LEU A 39 13.98 7.12 7.76
CA LEU A 39 13.09 8.25 8.00
C LEU A 39 11.83 7.84 8.79
N VAL A 40 11.25 6.67 8.48
CA VAL A 40 10.16 6.09 9.29
C VAL A 40 10.60 5.92 10.75
N ASP A 41 11.82 5.43 11.00
CA ASP A 41 12.34 5.24 12.36
C ASP A 41 12.47 6.54 13.14
N GLU A 42 12.92 7.60 12.48
CA GLU A 42 13.05 8.93 13.11
C GLU A 42 11.68 9.50 13.48
N ILE A 43 10.72 9.42 12.58
CA ILE A 43 9.35 9.91 12.79
C ILE A 43 8.65 9.09 13.88
N ASP A 44 8.74 7.76 13.81
CA ASP A 44 8.17 6.88 14.82
C ASP A 44 8.74 7.19 16.21
N LYS A 45 10.05 7.43 16.30
CA LYS A 45 10.69 7.82 17.57
C LYS A 45 10.14 9.14 18.10
N GLN A 46 10.04 10.16 17.26
CA GLN A 46 9.52 11.47 17.64
C GLN A 46 8.07 11.35 18.15
N LEU A 47 7.20 10.68 17.38
CA LEU A 47 5.81 10.50 17.75
C LEU A 47 5.63 9.61 18.99
N MET A 48 6.43 8.54 19.15
CA MET A 48 6.40 7.72 20.37
C MET A 48 6.80 8.51 21.62
N ASP A 49 7.79 9.39 21.52
CA ASP A 49 8.22 10.23 22.63
C ASP A 49 7.11 11.24 23.00
N ASP A 50 6.43 11.80 22.00
CA ASP A 50 5.24 12.65 22.22
C ASP A 50 4.11 11.86 22.87
N PHE A 51 3.74 10.70 22.33
CA PHE A 51 2.65 9.87 22.87
C PHE A 51 2.92 9.48 24.32
N ASP A 52 4.17 9.17 24.67
CA ASP A 52 4.54 8.88 26.06
C ASP A 52 4.39 10.12 26.96
N ALA A 53 4.75 11.32 26.48
CA ALA A 53 4.60 12.54 27.25
C ALA A 53 3.12 12.85 27.54
N TYR A 54 2.24 12.74 26.53
CA TYR A 54 0.81 12.92 26.69
C TYR A 54 0.17 11.81 27.56
N ALA A 55 0.56 10.57 27.34
CA ALA A 55 0.06 9.43 28.12
C ALA A 55 0.43 9.53 29.61
N ALA A 56 1.59 10.12 29.93
CA ALA A 56 2.05 10.37 31.29
C ALA A 56 1.48 11.66 31.92
N GLY A 57 0.66 12.42 31.18
CA GLY A 57 0.10 13.71 31.64
C GLY A 57 1.09 14.85 31.76
N LYS A 58 2.30 14.70 31.20
CA LYS A 58 3.32 15.78 31.12
C LYS A 58 2.92 16.84 30.12
N GLU A 59 2.21 16.44 29.07
CA GLU A 59 1.65 17.29 28.04
C GLU A 59 0.11 17.15 28.02
N LYS A 60 -0.59 18.16 27.50
CA LYS A 60 -2.05 18.16 27.37
C LYS A 60 -2.44 18.66 25.98
N SER A 61 -3.49 18.07 25.44
CA SER A 61 -4.09 18.50 24.17
C SER A 61 -5.53 18.94 24.38
N ASP A 62 -5.92 20.01 23.70
CA ASP A 62 -7.33 20.45 23.64
C ASP A 62 -8.11 19.71 22.55
N ASP A 63 -7.44 18.98 21.65
CA ASP A 63 -8.09 18.14 20.63
C ASP A 63 -8.63 16.83 21.26
N SER A 64 -9.95 16.73 21.32
CA SER A 64 -10.64 15.58 21.89
C SER A 64 -10.31 14.27 21.15
N ARG A 65 -10.11 14.32 19.82
CA ARG A 65 -9.77 13.17 18.97
C ARG A 65 -8.36 12.66 19.27
N PHE A 66 -7.42 13.57 19.45
CA PHE A 66 -6.07 13.24 19.88
C PHE A 66 -6.07 12.60 21.28
N ASN A 67 -6.90 13.10 22.19
CA ASN A 67 -7.03 12.53 23.54
C ASN A 67 -7.60 11.09 23.49
N GLU A 68 -8.55 10.79 22.61
CA GLU A 68 -9.05 9.41 22.42
C GLU A 68 -7.95 8.48 21.86
N MET A 69 -7.13 8.97 20.92
CA MET A 69 -5.96 8.24 20.43
C MET A 69 -4.97 7.91 21.57
N ILE A 70 -4.69 8.87 22.45
CA ILE A 70 -3.80 8.65 23.59
C ILE A 70 -4.42 7.67 24.62
N LYS A 71 -5.75 7.67 24.80
CA LYS A 71 -6.42 6.62 25.61
C LYS A 71 -6.18 5.22 25.01
N LEU A 72 -6.34 5.07 23.69
CA LEU A 72 -6.06 3.80 23.01
C LEU A 72 -4.60 3.38 23.19
N TYR A 73 -3.66 4.31 23.06
CA TYR A 73 -2.24 4.07 23.32
C TYR A 73 -1.99 3.57 24.75
N ARG A 74 -2.53 4.25 25.77
CA ARG A 74 -2.42 3.83 27.16
C ARG A 74 -3.02 2.45 27.41
N LEU A 75 -4.24 2.20 26.90
CA LEU A 75 -4.91 0.91 27.01
C LEU A 75 -4.07 -0.22 26.40
N THR A 76 -3.53 0.02 25.21
CA THR A 76 -2.69 -0.96 24.52
C THR A 76 -1.41 -1.28 25.29
N LYS A 77 -0.83 -0.32 25.99
CA LYS A 77 0.36 -0.52 26.87
C LYS A 77 0.08 -1.31 28.13
N LYS A 78 -1.17 -1.50 28.54
CA LYS A 78 -1.53 -2.27 29.75
C LYS A 78 -1.40 -3.79 29.56
N PHE A 79 -0.22 -4.29 29.12
CA PHE A 79 0.00 -5.72 28.82
C PHE A 79 -0.27 -6.64 30.00
N ASP A 80 0.17 -6.27 31.21
CA ASP A 80 -0.09 -7.05 32.42
C ASP A 80 -1.57 -7.13 32.76
N TRP A 81 -2.32 -6.05 32.56
CA TRP A 81 -3.75 -6.03 32.72
C TRP A 81 -4.46 -6.90 31.70
N ARG A 82 -4.07 -6.80 30.40
CA ARG A 82 -4.61 -7.64 29.33
C ARG A 82 -4.36 -9.13 29.59
N LYS A 83 -3.17 -9.48 30.12
CA LYS A 83 -2.86 -10.85 30.55
C LYS A 83 -3.80 -11.33 31.63
N LYS A 84 -4.19 -10.47 32.61
CA LYS A 84 -5.17 -10.81 33.66
C LYS A 84 -6.59 -10.96 33.12
N VAL A 85 -6.99 -10.14 32.16
CA VAL A 85 -8.28 -10.25 31.44
C VAL A 85 -8.36 -11.59 30.71
N GLY A 86 -7.22 -12.05 30.17
CA GLY A 86 -7.09 -13.34 29.51
C GLY A 86 -7.85 -13.41 28.17
N PRO A 87 -8.14 -14.63 27.67
CA PRO A 87 -8.69 -14.83 26.33
C PRO A 87 -10.21 -14.60 26.21
N GLN A 88 -10.90 -14.26 27.27
CA GLN A 88 -12.37 -14.17 27.27
C GLN A 88 -12.98 -13.22 26.23
N PRO A 89 -12.38 -12.04 25.95
CA PRO A 89 -12.91 -11.17 24.92
C PRO A 89 -12.89 -11.83 23.53
N LEU A 90 -11.81 -12.54 23.18
CA LEU A 90 -11.71 -13.28 21.93
C LEU A 90 -12.62 -14.51 21.92
N LYS A 91 -12.71 -15.26 23.01
CA LYS A 91 -13.59 -16.43 23.11
C LYS A 91 -15.06 -16.09 22.84
N ARG A 92 -15.52 -14.90 23.24
CA ARG A 92 -16.88 -14.44 22.89
C ARG A 92 -17.08 -14.25 21.39
N MET A 93 -16.06 -13.74 20.68
CA MET A 93 -16.10 -13.64 19.21
C MET A 93 -16.07 -15.03 18.56
N LEU A 94 -15.20 -15.92 19.04
CA LEU A 94 -15.10 -17.30 18.52
C LEU A 94 -16.42 -18.07 18.72
N ALA A 95 -17.09 -17.90 19.85
CA ALA A 95 -18.39 -18.52 20.09
C ALA A 95 -19.44 -18.13 19.03
N SER A 96 -19.39 -16.92 18.49
CA SER A 96 -20.30 -16.52 17.41
C SER A 96 -20.04 -17.29 16.10
N VAL A 97 -18.79 -17.73 15.87
CA VAL A 97 -18.42 -18.59 14.74
C VAL A 97 -18.74 -20.06 15.01
N GLU A 98 -18.34 -20.54 16.19
CA GLU A 98 -18.50 -21.95 16.61
C GLU A 98 -19.97 -22.38 16.63
N ASN A 99 -20.86 -21.46 17.00
CA ASN A 99 -22.32 -21.71 17.08
C ASN A 99 -23.03 -21.68 15.73
N LEU A 100 -22.34 -21.35 14.62
CA LEU A 100 -22.93 -21.45 13.29
C LEU A 100 -23.11 -22.92 12.88
N ASN A 101 -24.29 -23.26 12.36
CA ASN A 101 -24.60 -24.61 11.88
C ASN A 101 -24.89 -24.64 10.38
N SER A 102 -25.09 -23.48 9.75
CA SER A 102 -25.45 -23.36 8.33
C SER A 102 -25.10 -21.99 7.78
N TYR A 103 -25.14 -21.85 6.45
CA TYR A 103 -25.07 -20.54 5.80
C TYR A 103 -26.27 -19.65 6.15
N GLU A 104 -27.41 -20.21 6.51
CA GLU A 104 -28.57 -19.43 6.97
C GLU A 104 -28.30 -18.76 8.32
N ASP A 105 -27.67 -19.46 9.26
CA ASP A 105 -27.19 -18.89 10.52
C ASP A 105 -26.20 -17.76 10.27
N TYR A 106 -25.23 -17.98 9.37
CA TYR A 106 -24.27 -16.96 8.96
C TYR A 106 -24.96 -15.75 8.32
N GLN A 107 -25.86 -15.97 7.37
CA GLN A 107 -26.65 -14.92 6.70
C GLN A 107 -27.35 -14.00 7.70
N SER A 108 -27.91 -14.56 8.77
CA SER A 108 -28.61 -13.78 9.81
C SER A 108 -27.73 -12.77 10.54
N GLN A 109 -26.42 -13.01 10.56
CA GLN A 109 -25.42 -12.18 11.24
C GLN A 109 -24.49 -11.44 10.28
N TRP A 110 -24.55 -11.70 8.98
CA TRP A 110 -23.55 -11.30 8.00
C TRP A 110 -23.31 -9.77 7.96
N LYS A 111 -24.35 -8.95 8.05
CA LYS A 111 -24.20 -7.50 8.19
C LYS A 111 -23.34 -7.09 9.38
N ASN A 112 -23.61 -7.67 10.54
CA ASN A 112 -22.87 -7.34 11.75
C ASN A 112 -21.41 -7.80 11.64
N TRP A 113 -21.16 -8.93 10.98
CA TRP A 113 -19.82 -9.44 10.71
C TRP A 113 -19.04 -8.49 9.80
N ILE A 114 -19.62 -8.06 8.68
CA ILE A 114 -18.99 -7.09 7.78
C ILE A 114 -18.68 -5.79 8.52
N LEU A 115 -19.63 -5.26 9.28
CA LEU A 115 -19.40 -4.04 10.06
C LEU A 115 -18.32 -4.19 11.12
N ALA A 116 -18.20 -5.36 11.73
CA ALA A 116 -17.17 -5.67 12.71
C ALA A 116 -15.81 -6.05 12.09
N GLY A 117 -15.69 -6.07 10.76
CA GLY A 117 -14.48 -6.53 10.07
C GLY A 117 -14.21 -8.02 10.23
N MET A 118 -15.25 -8.83 10.55
CA MET A 118 -15.11 -10.28 10.67
C MET A 118 -15.05 -10.96 9.29
N PRO A 119 -14.50 -12.17 9.20
CA PRO A 119 -14.29 -12.86 7.94
C PRO A 119 -15.57 -13.05 7.11
N SER A 120 -15.49 -12.71 5.84
CA SER A 120 -16.58 -12.84 4.88
C SER A 120 -16.08 -13.48 3.59
N PRO A 121 -16.89 -14.31 2.90
CA PRO A 121 -16.52 -14.84 1.60
C PRO A 121 -16.57 -13.78 0.49
N ILE A 122 -17.17 -12.63 0.75
CA ILE A 122 -17.19 -11.48 -0.15
C ILE A 122 -16.73 -10.25 0.63
N SER A 123 -15.74 -9.55 0.10
CA SER A 123 -15.32 -8.24 0.61
C SER A 123 -16.10 -7.15 -0.12
N PHE A 124 -16.67 -6.21 0.64
CA PHE A 124 -17.37 -5.04 0.11
C PHE A 124 -16.61 -3.78 0.48
N ASP A 125 -16.54 -2.83 -0.46
CA ASP A 125 -15.89 -1.54 -0.27
C ASP A 125 -16.65 -0.42 -0.98
N ILE A 126 -16.37 0.83 -0.62
CA ILE A 126 -16.94 2.04 -1.22
C ILE A 126 -15.80 2.93 -1.73
N ASP A 127 -15.75 3.13 -3.03
CA ASP A 127 -14.81 4.06 -3.67
C ASP A 127 -15.48 4.81 -4.81
N ALA A 128 -14.78 5.78 -5.41
CA ALA A 128 -15.27 6.51 -6.58
C ALA A 128 -15.62 5.54 -7.73
N ASP A 129 -16.77 5.73 -8.37
CA ASP A 129 -17.13 4.96 -9.54
C ASP A 129 -16.14 5.26 -10.68
N MET A 130 -15.50 4.22 -11.19
CA MET A 130 -14.50 4.36 -12.25
C MET A 130 -15.06 4.93 -13.57
N LYS A 131 -16.39 4.96 -13.78
CA LYS A 131 -17.05 5.58 -14.95
C LYS A 131 -17.75 6.90 -14.62
N ASN A 132 -17.91 7.21 -13.34
CA ASN A 132 -18.45 8.47 -12.84
C ASN A 132 -17.75 8.84 -11.53
N ALA A 133 -16.53 9.35 -11.62
CA ALA A 133 -15.66 9.66 -10.49
C ALA A 133 -16.23 10.71 -9.51
N THR A 134 -17.41 11.28 -9.81
CA THR A 134 -18.08 12.25 -8.93
C THR A 134 -18.96 11.60 -7.86
N VAL A 135 -19.22 10.28 -7.95
CA VAL A 135 -20.12 9.55 -7.07
C VAL A 135 -19.46 8.29 -6.56
N TYR A 136 -19.65 8.00 -5.27
CA TYR A 136 -19.21 6.75 -4.67
C TYR A 136 -20.04 5.55 -5.11
N ALA A 137 -19.39 4.46 -5.47
CA ALA A 137 -19.99 3.18 -5.86
C ALA A 137 -19.63 2.07 -4.87
N LEU A 138 -20.42 0.99 -4.89
CA LEU A 138 -20.15 -0.23 -4.16
C LEU A 138 -19.29 -1.17 -5.00
N PHE A 139 -18.22 -1.67 -4.40
CA PHE A 139 -17.31 -2.66 -4.96
C PHE A 139 -17.47 -4.00 -4.25
N ALA A 140 -17.25 -5.10 -4.98
CA ALA A 140 -17.21 -6.44 -4.44
C ALA A 140 -15.98 -7.19 -4.96
N SER A 141 -15.27 -7.86 -4.04
CA SER A 141 -14.03 -8.61 -4.31
C SER A 141 -13.97 -9.91 -3.53
N SER A 142 -12.97 -10.74 -3.83
CA SER A 142 -12.64 -11.95 -3.06
C SER A 142 -12.04 -11.60 -1.70
N PRO A 143 -12.02 -12.55 -0.74
CA PRO A 143 -11.17 -12.45 0.44
C PRO A 143 -9.70 -12.74 0.08
N SER A 144 -8.77 -12.27 0.95
CA SER A 144 -7.34 -12.56 0.82
C SER A 144 -7.03 -14.03 1.10
N LEU A 145 -5.92 -14.52 0.53
CA LEU A 145 -5.40 -15.86 0.75
C LEU A 145 -4.56 -15.97 2.03
N ILE A 146 -4.26 -17.21 2.45
CA ILE A 146 -3.30 -17.51 3.53
C ILE A 146 -1.87 -17.17 3.10
N LEU A 147 -1.48 -17.57 1.88
CA LEU A 147 -0.18 -17.26 1.31
C LEU A 147 -0.19 -15.86 0.66
N PRO A 148 0.98 -15.22 0.50
CA PRO A 148 1.06 -13.83 0.07
C PRO A 148 0.46 -13.52 -1.31
N ASP A 149 0.50 -14.50 -2.23
CA ASP A 149 0.01 -14.34 -3.59
C ASP A 149 -0.45 -15.68 -4.18
N LYS A 150 -1.35 -15.62 -5.16
CA LYS A 150 -1.84 -16.77 -5.93
C LYS A 150 -0.70 -17.62 -6.51
N SER A 151 0.38 -17.00 -6.95
CA SER A 151 1.52 -17.71 -7.54
C SER A 151 2.18 -18.71 -6.60
N TYR A 152 2.02 -18.57 -5.29
CA TYR A 152 2.52 -19.55 -4.33
C TYR A 152 1.75 -20.89 -4.34
N TYR A 153 0.57 -20.94 -4.96
CA TYR A 153 -0.25 -22.15 -5.10
C TYR A 153 0.03 -22.92 -6.41
N GLU A 154 0.91 -22.40 -7.27
CA GLU A 154 1.31 -23.02 -8.52
C GLU A 154 2.27 -24.21 -8.29
N ALA A 155 2.25 -25.18 -9.20
CA ALA A 155 3.02 -26.41 -9.05
C ALA A 155 4.54 -26.17 -8.97
N GLU A 156 5.04 -25.15 -9.65
CA GLU A 156 6.44 -24.77 -9.69
C GLU A 156 6.96 -24.30 -8.33
N LYS A 157 6.08 -23.73 -7.49
CA LYS A 157 6.41 -23.24 -6.14
C LYS A 157 6.00 -24.19 -5.01
N LYS A 158 5.67 -25.46 -5.33
CA LYS A 158 5.14 -26.41 -4.35
C LYS A 158 5.99 -26.54 -3.08
N ALA A 159 7.31 -26.56 -3.18
CA ALA A 159 8.18 -26.68 -2.00
C ALA A 159 8.06 -25.44 -1.09
N GLN A 160 7.98 -24.25 -1.66
CA GLN A 160 7.79 -22.99 -0.93
C GLN A 160 6.38 -22.90 -0.34
N HIS A 161 5.37 -23.29 -1.10
CA HIS A 161 3.99 -23.44 -0.63
C HIS A 161 3.91 -24.30 0.63
N ASP A 162 4.44 -25.54 0.58
CA ASP A 162 4.37 -26.48 1.68
C ASP A 162 5.14 -25.96 2.91
N GLN A 163 6.29 -25.33 2.72
CA GLN A 163 7.07 -24.72 3.79
C GLN A 163 6.32 -23.58 4.48
N LEU A 164 5.71 -22.67 3.71
CA LEU A 164 4.98 -21.53 4.25
C LEU A 164 3.70 -21.95 4.98
N LEU A 165 2.96 -22.94 4.44
CA LEU A 165 1.80 -23.49 5.12
C LEU A 165 2.18 -24.24 6.40
N GLN A 166 3.32 -24.92 6.45
CA GLN A 166 3.80 -25.56 7.68
C GLN A 166 4.12 -24.52 8.75
N LEU A 167 4.79 -23.42 8.40
CA LEU A 167 5.08 -22.31 9.31
C LEU A 167 3.79 -21.66 9.83
N TRP A 168 2.86 -21.40 8.93
CA TRP A 168 1.55 -20.84 9.26
C TRP A 168 0.76 -21.77 10.19
N SER A 169 0.67 -23.06 9.86
CA SER A 169 -0.05 -24.06 10.66
C SER A 169 0.53 -24.18 12.06
N SER A 170 1.86 -24.25 12.19
CA SER A 170 2.54 -24.33 13.49
C SER A 170 2.26 -23.11 14.38
N MET A 171 2.17 -21.94 13.77
CA MET A 171 1.81 -20.72 14.48
C MET A 171 0.34 -20.74 14.94
N VAL A 172 -0.58 -21.13 14.05
CA VAL A 172 -2.02 -21.23 14.37
C VAL A 172 -2.27 -22.29 15.45
N GLU A 173 -1.61 -23.47 15.37
CA GLU A 173 -1.68 -24.51 16.40
C GLU A 173 -1.28 -23.97 17.78
N ALA A 174 -0.19 -23.17 17.84
CA ALA A 174 0.26 -22.56 19.10
C ALA A 174 -0.75 -21.53 19.65
N LEU A 175 -1.42 -20.76 18.80
CA LEU A 175 -2.48 -19.84 19.21
C LEU A 175 -3.71 -20.61 19.74
N MET A 176 -4.12 -21.67 19.06
CA MET A 176 -5.27 -22.50 19.44
C MET A 176 -5.03 -23.25 20.74
N ASP A 177 -3.82 -23.77 20.97
CA ASP A 177 -3.43 -24.37 22.27
C ASP A 177 -3.61 -23.37 23.44
N LYS A 178 -3.17 -22.12 23.26
CA LYS A 178 -3.37 -21.04 24.24
C LYS A 178 -4.84 -20.70 24.48
N LEU A 179 -5.69 -20.91 23.49
CA LEU A 179 -7.14 -20.71 23.58
C LEU A 179 -7.87 -21.93 24.17
N GLY A 180 -7.18 -23.07 24.34
CA GLY A 180 -7.68 -24.27 24.99
C GLY A 180 -8.29 -25.31 24.05
N TYR A 181 -8.01 -25.23 22.74
CA TYR A 181 -8.35 -26.30 21.79
C TYR A 181 -7.44 -27.53 21.98
N SER A 182 -7.97 -28.72 21.84
CA SER A 182 -7.16 -29.93 21.78
C SER A 182 -6.34 -29.97 20.49
N LYS A 183 -5.27 -30.76 20.46
CA LYS A 183 -4.44 -30.93 19.25
C LYS A 183 -5.22 -31.51 18.08
N GLU A 184 -6.13 -32.43 18.34
CA GLU A 184 -6.98 -33.05 17.33
C GLU A 184 -7.95 -32.05 16.72
N GLU A 185 -8.61 -31.23 17.55
CA GLU A 185 -9.50 -30.15 17.09
C GLU A 185 -8.74 -29.11 16.30
N ALA A 186 -7.61 -28.61 16.83
CA ALA A 186 -6.77 -27.62 16.15
C ALA A 186 -6.31 -28.13 14.77
N LYS A 187 -5.82 -29.38 14.71
CA LYS A 187 -5.39 -29.98 13.44
C LYS A 187 -6.53 -30.04 12.43
N LYS A 188 -7.72 -30.53 12.84
CA LYS A 188 -8.88 -30.59 11.94
C LYS A 188 -9.26 -29.20 11.41
N ILE A 189 -9.35 -28.21 12.29
CA ILE A 189 -9.74 -26.85 11.93
C ILE A 189 -8.70 -26.22 10.97
N ILE A 190 -7.41 -26.45 11.20
CA ILE A 190 -6.32 -25.98 10.35
C ILE A 190 -6.39 -26.63 8.96
N ASP A 191 -6.53 -27.96 8.91
CA ASP A 191 -6.63 -28.69 7.64
C ASP A 191 -7.85 -28.23 6.82
N ASP A 192 -8.99 -28.01 7.47
CA ASP A 192 -10.21 -27.53 6.84
C ASP A 192 -10.04 -26.09 6.29
N ALA A 193 -9.39 -25.20 7.05
CA ALA A 193 -9.12 -23.84 6.63
C ALA A 193 -8.18 -23.76 5.42
N ILE A 194 -7.11 -24.57 5.41
CA ILE A 194 -6.19 -24.68 4.27
C ILE A 194 -6.92 -25.22 3.04
N LYS A 195 -7.79 -26.22 3.23
CA LYS A 195 -8.59 -26.78 2.14
C LYS A 195 -9.55 -25.73 1.55
N PHE A 196 -10.21 -24.94 2.39
CA PHE A 196 -11.08 -23.85 1.92
C PHE A 196 -10.29 -22.79 1.15
N ASP A 197 -9.16 -22.36 1.69
CA ASP A 197 -8.25 -21.40 1.06
C ASP A 197 -7.75 -21.90 -0.32
N GLY A 198 -7.47 -23.21 -0.44
CA GLY A 198 -7.14 -23.86 -1.70
C GLY A 198 -8.25 -23.81 -2.76
N PHE A 199 -9.52 -23.65 -2.37
CA PHE A 199 -10.62 -23.41 -3.30
C PHE A 199 -10.68 -21.94 -3.77
N LEU A 200 -10.21 -21.01 -2.95
CA LEU A 200 -10.15 -19.58 -3.31
C LEU A 200 -9.03 -19.33 -4.32
N ALA A 201 -7.84 -19.86 -4.06
CA ALA A 201 -6.60 -19.51 -4.75
C ALA A 201 -6.65 -19.55 -6.29
N PRO A 202 -7.25 -20.55 -6.96
CA PRO A 202 -7.31 -20.57 -8.43
C PRO A 202 -8.15 -19.46 -9.03
N ASN A 203 -9.05 -18.86 -8.26
CA ASN A 203 -10.11 -17.97 -8.74
C ASN A 203 -9.87 -16.50 -8.40
N VAL A 204 -8.88 -16.17 -7.58
CA VAL A 204 -8.49 -14.81 -7.26
C VAL A 204 -7.43 -14.28 -8.22
N LYS A 205 -7.19 -12.98 -8.25
CA LYS A 205 -6.11 -12.37 -9.03
C LYS A 205 -4.76 -12.56 -8.33
N SER A 206 -3.71 -12.72 -9.14
CA SER A 206 -2.33 -12.54 -8.69
C SER A 206 -2.01 -11.06 -8.54
N ALA A 207 -0.87 -10.72 -7.90
CA ALA A 207 -0.37 -9.34 -7.82
C ALA A 207 -0.19 -8.73 -9.22
N GLU A 208 0.35 -9.47 -10.20
CA GLU A 208 0.48 -9.03 -11.60
C GLU A 208 -0.89 -8.74 -12.23
N GLU A 209 -1.88 -9.63 -12.05
CA GLU A 209 -3.23 -9.44 -12.59
C GLU A 209 -3.96 -8.24 -11.92
N ALA A 210 -3.71 -8.01 -10.64
CA ALA A 210 -4.29 -6.89 -9.87
C ALA A 210 -3.63 -5.54 -10.21
N ALA A 211 -2.38 -5.55 -10.68
CA ALA A 211 -1.68 -4.35 -11.14
C ALA A 211 -2.26 -3.76 -12.43
N ASP A 212 -3.10 -4.48 -13.17
CA ASP A 212 -3.83 -4.00 -14.36
C ASP A 212 -5.21 -3.46 -13.96
N TYR A 213 -5.30 -2.14 -13.75
CA TYR A 213 -6.53 -1.47 -13.31
C TYR A 213 -7.67 -1.54 -14.34
N SER A 214 -7.35 -1.75 -15.63
CA SER A 214 -8.39 -1.92 -16.67
C SER A 214 -9.32 -3.11 -16.40
N LYS A 215 -8.82 -4.11 -15.67
CA LYS A 215 -9.54 -5.33 -15.33
C LYS A 215 -10.35 -5.23 -14.02
N MET A 216 -10.32 -4.09 -13.33
CA MET A 216 -11.06 -3.91 -12.07
C MET A 216 -12.53 -3.52 -12.29
N TYR A 217 -12.87 -2.93 -13.43
CA TYR A 217 -14.21 -2.42 -13.69
C TYR A 217 -15.09 -3.44 -14.41
N ASN A 218 -15.81 -4.24 -13.65
CA ASN A 218 -16.78 -5.20 -14.18
C ASN A 218 -18.14 -4.97 -13.50
N PRO A 219 -18.91 -3.97 -13.96
CA PRO A 219 -20.21 -3.66 -13.36
C PRO A 219 -21.20 -4.79 -13.60
N GLN A 220 -21.90 -5.19 -12.54
CA GLN A 220 -22.99 -6.15 -12.57
C GLN A 220 -24.21 -5.55 -11.87
N THR A 221 -25.40 -5.91 -12.30
CA THR A 221 -26.62 -5.66 -11.52
C THR A 221 -26.58 -6.48 -10.23
N VAL A 222 -27.33 -6.06 -9.22
CA VAL A 222 -27.44 -6.83 -7.97
C VAL A 222 -27.98 -8.24 -8.25
N ALA A 223 -28.91 -8.39 -9.19
CA ALA A 223 -29.47 -9.68 -9.57
C ALA A 223 -28.41 -10.61 -10.21
N GLU A 224 -27.56 -10.08 -11.10
CA GLU A 224 -26.46 -10.84 -11.69
C GLU A 224 -25.47 -11.29 -10.61
N LEU A 225 -25.05 -10.38 -9.73
CA LEU A 225 -24.14 -10.72 -8.64
C LEU A 225 -24.76 -11.72 -7.65
N ALA A 226 -26.04 -11.57 -7.32
CA ALA A 226 -26.77 -12.51 -6.46
C ALA A 226 -26.86 -13.92 -7.05
N SER A 227 -26.84 -14.05 -8.38
CA SER A 227 -26.83 -15.36 -9.05
C SER A 227 -25.50 -16.12 -8.90
N ALA A 228 -24.45 -15.48 -8.37
CA ALA A 228 -23.13 -16.11 -8.15
C ALA A 228 -23.19 -17.26 -7.14
N THR A 229 -24.15 -17.28 -6.23
CA THR A 229 -24.38 -18.38 -5.31
C THR A 229 -25.84 -18.42 -4.82
N ASN A 230 -26.33 -19.62 -4.53
CA ASN A 230 -27.61 -19.83 -3.85
C ASN A 230 -27.43 -20.14 -2.34
N GLN A 231 -26.20 -20.10 -1.85
CA GLN A 231 -25.90 -20.36 -0.44
C GLN A 231 -26.10 -19.12 0.44
N LEU A 232 -25.96 -17.92 -0.14
CA LEU A 232 -26.06 -16.63 0.55
C LEU A 232 -26.94 -15.67 -0.25
N ASP A 233 -27.77 -14.91 0.44
CA ASP A 233 -28.58 -13.83 -0.16
C ASP A 233 -27.75 -12.55 -0.28
N ILE A 234 -27.00 -12.44 -1.40
CA ILE A 234 -26.16 -11.28 -1.69
C ILE A 234 -26.98 -10.00 -1.88
N ALA A 235 -28.18 -10.10 -2.46
CA ALA A 235 -29.03 -8.94 -2.66
C ALA A 235 -29.50 -8.36 -1.31
N ALA A 236 -29.88 -9.22 -0.38
CA ALA A 236 -30.29 -8.77 0.96
C ALA A 236 -29.13 -8.11 1.72
N ILE A 237 -27.92 -8.64 1.67
CA ILE A 237 -26.79 -8.02 2.38
C ILE A 237 -26.42 -6.67 1.78
N ILE A 238 -26.37 -6.53 0.47
CA ILE A 238 -26.11 -5.25 -0.21
C ILE A 238 -27.11 -4.20 0.27
N LYS A 239 -28.41 -4.50 0.19
CA LYS A 239 -29.45 -3.59 0.67
C LYS A 239 -29.31 -3.22 2.14
N GLN A 240 -28.89 -4.17 2.98
CA GLN A 240 -28.65 -3.90 4.40
C GLN A 240 -27.41 -3.00 4.65
N LEU A 241 -26.38 -3.09 3.82
CA LEU A 241 -25.16 -2.29 3.96
C LEU A 241 -25.35 -0.84 3.50
N VAL A 242 -25.97 -0.64 2.35
CA VAL A 242 -26.09 0.69 1.72
C VAL A 242 -27.48 1.32 1.82
N GLY A 243 -28.48 0.60 2.37
CA GLY A 243 -29.82 1.11 2.65
C GLY A 243 -30.84 0.89 1.54
N GLU A 244 -30.42 0.72 0.30
CA GLU A 244 -31.27 0.46 -0.88
C GLU A 244 -30.53 -0.47 -1.86
N GLU A 245 -31.19 -0.87 -2.93
CA GLU A 245 -30.58 -1.69 -3.97
C GLU A 245 -29.87 -0.81 -5.00
N PRO A 246 -28.52 -0.92 -5.15
CA PRO A 246 -27.80 -0.20 -6.19
C PRO A 246 -28.23 -0.65 -7.60
N GLU A 247 -28.17 0.26 -8.56
CA GLU A 247 -28.30 -0.10 -9.97
C GLU A 247 -27.20 -1.08 -10.43
N LYS A 248 -25.99 -0.90 -9.88
CA LYS A 248 -24.83 -1.74 -10.18
C LYS A 248 -23.90 -1.89 -8.97
N VAL A 249 -23.14 -2.99 -8.98
CA VAL A 249 -21.99 -3.26 -8.11
C VAL A 249 -20.77 -3.47 -9.02
N ILE A 250 -19.63 -2.88 -8.67
CA ILE A 250 -18.40 -3.06 -9.43
C ILE A 250 -17.67 -4.30 -8.89
N VAL A 251 -17.59 -5.33 -9.71
CA VAL A 251 -16.91 -6.58 -9.37
C VAL A 251 -15.45 -6.51 -9.83
N THR A 252 -14.52 -6.63 -8.91
CA THR A 252 -13.09 -6.53 -9.25
C THR A 252 -12.49 -7.85 -9.74
N GLU A 253 -13.11 -8.98 -9.37
CA GLU A 253 -12.65 -10.35 -9.66
C GLU A 253 -13.77 -11.24 -10.18
N PRO A 254 -14.21 -11.08 -11.43
CA PRO A 254 -15.35 -11.84 -11.98
C PRO A 254 -15.19 -13.36 -11.91
N GLU A 255 -13.97 -13.89 -12.06
CA GLU A 255 -13.72 -15.34 -12.03
C GLU A 255 -14.00 -15.93 -10.64
N TYR A 256 -13.69 -15.19 -9.58
CA TYR A 256 -14.04 -15.58 -8.23
C TYR A 256 -15.55 -15.75 -8.05
N PHE A 257 -16.34 -14.78 -8.52
CA PHE A 257 -17.80 -14.83 -8.39
C PHE A 257 -18.43 -15.92 -9.24
N LYS A 258 -17.86 -16.23 -10.41
CA LYS A 258 -18.30 -17.40 -11.22
C LYS A 258 -18.08 -18.73 -10.48
N ALA A 259 -17.03 -18.82 -9.65
CA ALA A 259 -16.71 -20.00 -8.88
C ALA A 259 -17.41 -20.06 -7.51
N LEU A 260 -17.98 -18.96 -7.03
CA LEU A 260 -18.43 -18.77 -5.64
C LEU A 260 -19.41 -19.86 -5.18
N ASN A 261 -20.40 -20.23 -6.02
CA ASN A 261 -21.33 -21.29 -5.64
C ASN A 261 -20.64 -22.62 -5.41
N LYS A 262 -19.67 -22.99 -6.28
CA LYS A 262 -18.89 -24.23 -6.14
C LYS A 262 -18.00 -24.18 -4.91
N ILE A 263 -17.47 -23.02 -4.56
CA ILE A 263 -16.62 -22.83 -3.37
C ILE A 263 -17.46 -23.04 -2.10
N LEU A 264 -18.67 -22.51 -2.04
CA LEU A 264 -19.52 -22.54 -0.85
C LEU A 264 -20.35 -23.83 -0.74
N GLN A 265 -20.87 -24.35 -1.86
CA GLN A 265 -21.76 -25.51 -1.87
C GLN A 265 -21.08 -26.72 -1.21
N ASP A 266 -21.79 -27.34 -0.26
CA ASP A 266 -21.32 -28.52 0.50
C ASP A 266 -20.05 -28.29 1.36
N ASN A 267 -19.58 -27.04 1.50
CA ASN A 267 -18.34 -26.68 2.18
C ASN A 267 -18.55 -25.79 3.42
N PHE A 268 -19.73 -25.80 4.03
CA PHE A 268 -20.02 -24.94 5.18
C PHE A 268 -19.04 -25.12 6.34
N GLU A 269 -18.71 -26.37 6.73
CA GLU A 269 -17.75 -26.63 7.81
C GLU A 269 -16.33 -26.14 7.47
N LEU A 270 -15.92 -26.23 6.21
CA LEU A 270 -14.62 -25.70 5.76
C LEU A 270 -14.61 -24.16 5.87
N PHE A 271 -15.67 -23.51 5.39
CA PHE A 271 -15.86 -22.06 5.52
C PHE A 271 -15.84 -21.60 6.97
N LYS A 272 -16.60 -22.30 7.85
CA LYS A 272 -16.67 -22.00 9.27
C LYS A 272 -15.28 -22.08 9.95
N ASN A 273 -14.53 -23.14 9.68
CA ASN A 273 -13.20 -23.35 10.24
C ASN A 273 -12.17 -22.34 9.68
N TRP A 274 -12.26 -21.98 8.40
CA TRP A 274 -11.50 -20.89 7.79
C TRP A 274 -11.81 -19.56 8.48
N ALA A 275 -13.08 -19.24 8.70
CA ALA A 275 -13.50 -18.02 9.38
C ALA A 275 -13.02 -18.00 10.85
N LEU A 276 -13.09 -19.13 11.55
CA LEU A 276 -12.64 -19.27 12.94
C LEU A 276 -11.14 -18.90 13.08
N ILE A 277 -10.30 -19.47 12.20
CA ILE A 277 -8.86 -19.16 12.22
C ILE A 277 -8.60 -17.71 11.90
N ARG A 278 -9.30 -17.12 10.95
CA ARG A 278 -9.14 -15.70 10.63
C ARG A 278 -9.49 -14.82 11.83
N VAL A 279 -10.59 -15.10 12.54
CA VAL A 279 -10.92 -14.37 13.76
C VAL A 279 -9.82 -14.50 14.82
N ILE A 280 -9.26 -15.70 15.01
CA ILE A 280 -8.12 -15.90 15.93
C ILE A 280 -6.94 -15.02 15.49
N ARG A 281 -6.54 -15.13 14.24
CA ARG A 281 -5.36 -14.44 13.70
C ARG A 281 -5.48 -12.90 13.75
N GLU A 282 -6.64 -12.38 13.42
CA GLU A 282 -6.90 -10.93 13.39
C GLU A 282 -6.94 -10.33 14.80
N ASN A 283 -7.24 -11.12 15.82
CA ASN A 283 -7.47 -10.62 17.18
C ASN A 283 -6.45 -11.08 18.24
N ALA A 284 -5.69 -12.16 17.99
CA ALA A 284 -4.77 -12.73 18.98
C ALA A 284 -3.74 -11.71 19.51
N SER A 285 -3.26 -10.81 18.67
CA SER A 285 -2.30 -9.77 19.06
C SER A 285 -2.85 -8.75 20.07
N TYR A 286 -4.16 -8.69 20.23
CA TYR A 286 -4.82 -7.76 21.14
C TYR A 286 -5.12 -8.36 22.53
N LEU A 287 -4.78 -9.64 22.76
CA LEU A 287 -4.89 -10.30 24.05
C LEU A 287 -3.71 -9.92 24.95
N ASP A 288 -2.66 -10.69 24.93
CA ASP A 288 -1.44 -10.42 25.69
C ASP A 288 -0.19 -10.46 24.82
N ASP A 289 0.98 -10.24 25.43
CA ASP A 289 2.22 -10.15 24.69
C ASP A 289 2.67 -11.50 24.09
N GLU A 290 2.41 -12.61 24.80
CA GLU A 290 2.74 -13.95 24.32
C GLU A 290 1.92 -14.28 23.05
N MET A 291 0.62 -14.01 23.08
CA MET A 291 -0.27 -14.21 21.92
C MET A 291 0.15 -13.33 20.73
N ARG A 292 0.52 -12.08 21.00
CA ARG A 292 1.05 -11.16 19.98
C ARG A 292 2.32 -11.68 19.33
N GLU A 293 3.27 -12.17 20.14
CA GLU A 293 4.52 -12.70 19.63
C GLU A 293 4.33 -13.99 18.81
N ILE A 294 3.45 -14.89 19.26
CA ILE A 294 3.09 -16.10 18.51
C ILE A 294 2.45 -15.71 17.18
N ASN A 295 1.44 -14.84 17.20
CA ASN A 295 0.70 -14.44 15.99
C ASN A 295 1.59 -13.78 14.92
N GLY A 296 2.67 -13.11 15.32
CA GLY A 296 3.64 -12.51 14.41
C GLY A 296 4.65 -13.47 13.79
N ARG A 297 4.74 -14.75 14.19
CA ARG A 297 5.78 -15.69 13.73
C ARG A 297 5.81 -15.87 12.23
N TYR A 298 4.65 -16.06 11.61
CA TYR A 298 4.54 -16.25 10.16
C TYR A 298 5.02 -15.02 9.38
N GLY A 299 4.56 -13.82 9.75
CA GLY A 299 4.99 -12.57 9.10
C GLY A 299 6.49 -12.30 9.26
N ARG A 300 7.06 -12.61 10.43
CA ARG A 300 8.51 -12.52 10.64
C ARG A 300 9.28 -13.54 9.79
N ALA A 301 8.77 -14.75 9.61
CA ALA A 301 9.40 -15.74 8.75
C ALA A 301 9.38 -15.31 7.28
N LEU A 302 8.27 -14.74 6.80
CA LEU A 302 8.15 -14.16 5.45
C LEU A 302 9.12 -13.01 5.22
N SER A 303 9.31 -12.16 6.21
CA SER A 303 10.14 -10.96 6.10
C SER A 303 11.59 -11.14 6.57
N GLY A 304 11.92 -12.26 7.19
CA GLY A 304 13.26 -12.50 7.77
C GLY A 304 13.57 -11.65 9.01
N SER A 305 12.56 -11.00 9.63
CA SER A 305 12.73 -10.28 10.89
C SER A 305 12.98 -11.23 12.04
N LYS A 306 13.96 -10.93 12.91
CA LYS A 306 14.43 -11.85 13.96
C LYS A 306 13.58 -11.79 15.22
N LYS A 307 13.05 -10.61 15.54
CA LYS A 307 12.30 -10.34 16.78
C LYS A 307 10.98 -9.64 16.49
N PRO A 308 9.98 -9.79 17.36
CA PRO A 308 8.79 -8.94 17.32
C PRO A 308 9.16 -7.49 17.65
N VAL A 309 8.36 -6.54 17.18
CA VAL A 309 8.45 -5.15 17.64
C VAL A 309 8.22 -5.07 19.14
N SER A 310 8.82 -4.08 19.81
CA SER A 310 8.63 -3.88 21.25
C SER A 310 7.17 -3.60 21.60
N GLN A 311 6.79 -3.85 22.86
CA GLN A 311 5.45 -3.50 23.37
C GLN A 311 5.12 -2.02 23.15
N ARG A 312 6.09 -1.11 23.34
CA ARG A 312 5.96 0.33 23.11
C ARG A 312 5.63 0.62 21.65
N LYS A 313 6.41 0.06 20.69
CA LYS A 313 6.17 0.21 19.26
C LYS A 313 4.81 -0.35 18.84
N PHE A 314 4.44 -1.53 19.34
CA PHE A 314 3.15 -2.13 19.04
C PHE A 314 1.98 -1.24 19.48
N ALA A 315 2.05 -0.71 20.70
CA ALA A 315 1.01 0.17 21.20
C ALA A 315 0.93 1.48 20.40
N PHE A 316 2.07 2.01 20.02
CA PHE A 316 2.15 3.21 19.18
C PHE A 316 1.55 2.96 17.79
N TYR A 317 1.94 1.89 17.11
CA TYR A 317 1.43 1.57 15.79
C TYR A 317 -0.09 1.38 15.80
N LEU A 318 -0.61 0.62 16.77
CA LEU A 318 -2.06 0.40 16.88
C LEU A 318 -2.84 1.72 17.04
N ALA A 319 -2.39 2.59 17.95
CA ALA A 319 -3.07 3.86 18.20
C ALA A 319 -2.95 4.81 17.01
N ARG A 320 -1.72 4.93 16.44
CA ARG A 320 -1.46 5.75 15.25
C ARG A 320 -2.30 5.30 14.06
N ASP A 321 -2.37 4.00 13.78
CA ASP A 321 -3.03 3.47 12.59
C ASP A 321 -4.55 3.58 12.72
N MET A 322 -5.11 3.30 13.90
CA MET A 322 -6.54 3.47 14.16
C MET A 322 -6.97 4.96 14.06
N PHE A 323 -6.12 5.88 14.47
CA PHE A 323 -6.34 7.32 14.41
C PHE A 323 -5.44 8.01 13.38
N SER A 324 -5.26 7.40 12.21
CA SER A 324 -4.23 7.74 11.24
C SER A 324 -4.23 9.22 10.81
N GLN A 325 -5.40 9.80 10.54
CA GLN A 325 -5.50 11.21 10.15
C GLN A 325 -5.28 12.16 11.33
N VAL A 326 -5.64 11.76 12.54
CA VAL A 326 -5.39 12.53 13.77
C VAL A 326 -3.90 12.57 14.08
N ALA A 327 -3.22 11.44 14.00
CA ALA A 327 -1.76 11.36 14.16
C ALA A 327 -1.02 12.15 13.07
N GLY A 328 -1.51 12.08 11.83
CA GLY A 328 -0.95 12.83 10.70
C GLY A 328 -1.11 14.35 10.84
N ASP A 329 -2.28 14.82 11.23
CA ASP A 329 -2.55 16.24 11.47
C ASP A 329 -1.65 16.80 12.60
N TYR A 330 -1.56 16.05 13.69
CA TYR A 330 -0.66 16.40 14.79
C TYR A 330 0.80 16.51 14.32
N TYR A 331 1.28 15.48 13.58
CA TYR A 331 2.64 15.46 13.06
C TYR A 331 2.90 16.65 12.10
N GLY A 332 2.03 16.84 11.13
CA GLY A 332 2.19 17.89 10.11
C GLY A 332 2.22 19.30 10.71
N LYS A 333 1.34 19.60 11.67
CA LYS A 333 1.29 20.89 12.34
C LYS A 333 2.50 21.14 13.25
N LYS A 334 2.97 20.10 13.95
CA LYS A 334 4.08 20.24 14.89
C LYS A 334 5.46 20.28 14.24
N TYR A 335 5.68 19.47 13.20
CA TYR A 335 7.03 19.21 12.69
C TYR A 335 7.30 19.73 11.28
N PHE A 336 6.28 19.96 10.44
CA PHE A 336 6.51 20.34 9.05
C PHE A 336 6.46 21.86 8.83
N GLY A 337 5.39 22.49 9.20
CA GLY A 337 5.24 23.94 9.12
C GLY A 337 4.88 24.51 7.73
N PRO A 338 4.44 25.79 7.68
CA PRO A 338 3.87 26.37 6.47
C PRO A 338 4.89 26.75 5.39
N GLN A 339 6.13 27.10 5.78
CA GLN A 339 7.17 27.50 4.82
C GLN A 339 7.57 26.35 3.92
N ALA A 340 7.84 25.17 4.51
CA ALA A 340 8.18 23.97 3.75
C ALA A 340 7.00 23.52 2.86
N LYS A 341 5.76 23.65 3.36
CA LYS A 341 4.55 23.37 2.56
C LYS A 341 4.48 24.24 1.31
N ALA A 342 4.76 25.53 1.43
CA ALA A 342 4.75 26.46 0.30
C ALA A 342 5.87 26.18 -0.70
N ASP A 343 7.08 25.87 -0.23
CA ASP A 343 8.23 25.58 -1.08
C ASP A 343 8.01 24.28 -1.90
N VAL A 344 7.55 23.23 -1.25
CA VAL A 344 7.24 21.97 -1.95
C VAL A 344 6.08 22.14 -2.94
N HIS A 345 5.06 22.92 -2.58
CA HIS A 345 3.97 23.24 -3.50
C HIS A 345 4.49 23.95 -4.75
N HIS A 346 5.42 24.90 -4.59
CA HIS A 346 6.08 25.56 -5.71
C HIS A 346 6.86 24.56 -6.60
N MET A 347 7.59 23.61 -6.00
CA MET A 347 8.26 22.55 -6.77
C MET A 347 7.27 21.73 -7.59
N VAL A 348 6.10 21.39 -7.04
CA VAL A 348 5.04 20.67 -7.78
C VAL A 348 4.58 21.49 -8.99
N GLU A 349 4.34 22.78 -8.82
CA GLU A 349 3.94 23.69 -9.92
C GLU A 349 5.01 23.75 -11.02
N GLN A 350 6.29 23.82 -10.66
CA GLN A 350 7.39 23.80 -11.63
C GLN A 350 7.44 22.46 -12.39
N MET A 351 7.25 21.33 -11.71
CA MET A 351 7.19 20.02 -12.37
C MET A 351 6.03 19.93 -13.36
N ILE A 352 4.84 20.38 -12.98
CA ILE A 352 3.68 20.42 -13.90
C ILE A 352 3.97 21.29 -15.12
N LYS A 353 4.64 22.43 -14.93
CA LYS A 353 5.04 23.32 -16.05
C LYS A 353 6.01 22.62 -16.99
N VAL A 354 7.02 21.95 -16.48
CA VAL A 354 7.99 21.19 -17.28
C VAL A 354 7.27 20.06 -18.03
N TYR A 355 6.40 19.31 -17.36
CA TYR A 355 5.61 18.24 -17.97
C TYR A 355 4.75 18.74 -19.14
N LYS A 356 4.05 19.86 -18.97
CA LYS A 356 3.28 20.51 -20.06
C LYS A 356 4.17 20.93 -21.22
N GLY A 357 5.36 21.46 -20.94
CA GLY A 357 6.34 21.80 -21.95
C GLY A 357 6.76 20.57 -22.78
N ARG A 358 7.04 19.47 -22.10
CA ARG A 358 7.42 18.20 -22.75
C ARG A 358 6.28 17.63 -23.59
N LEU A 359 5.06 17.59 -23.07
CA LEU A 359 3.89 17.14 -23.83
C LEU A 359 3.64 18.00 -25.06
N ASN A 360 3.75 19.33 -24.97
CA ASN A 360 3.61 20.23 -26.11
C ASN A 360 4.63 19.96 -27.21
N ASN A 361 5.86 19.59 -26.84
CA ASN A 361 6.97 19.31 -27.76
C ASN A 361 7.06 17.83 -28.16
N ASN A 362 6.20 16.97 -27.62
CA ASN A 362 6.22 15.54 -27.92
C ASN A 362 5.95 15.28 -29.41
N GLN A 363 6.80 14.45 -30.05
CA GLN A 363 6.78 14.24 -31.50
C GLN A 363 5.89 13.09 -31.96
N TRP A 364 5.52 12.18 -31.05
CA TRP A 364 4.72 11.01 -31.41
C TRP A 364 3.24 11.13 -31.02
N LEU A 365 2.91 11.98 -30.05
CA LEU A 365 1.52 12.24 -29.68
C LEU A 365 0.80 13.11 -30.71
N SER A 366 -0.39 12.72 -31.09
CA SER A 366 -1.31 13.58 -31.86
C SER A 366 -1.68 14.83 -31.07
N LYS A 367 -2.15 15.87 -31.79
CA LYS A 367 -2.59 17.10 -31.13
C LYS A 367 -3.73 16.86 -30.13
N ASP A 368 -4.68 16.01 -30.49
CA ASP A 368 -5.87 15.74 -29.68
C ASP A 368 -5.49 15.06 -28.35
N THR A 369 -4.60 14.07 -28.40
CA THR A 369 -4.08 13.38 -27.20
C THR A 369 -3.24 14.33 -26.33
N ARG A 370 -2.40 15.19 -26.94
CA ARG A 370 -1.62 16.19 -26.19
C ARG A 370 -2.51 17.19 -25.47
N ASP A 371 -3.53 17.74 -26.14
CA ASP A 371 -4.46 18.69 -25.55
C ASP A 371 -5.19 18.08 -24.35
N LYS A 372 -5.59 16.81 -24.44
CA LYS A 372 -6.20 16.05 -23.33
C LYS A 372 -5.22 15.78 -22.18
N ALA A 373 -3.98 15.41 -22.49
CA ALA A 373 -2.95 15.21 -21.47
C ALA A 373 -2.66 16.50 -20.70
N ILE A 374 -2.59 17.64 -21.40
CA ILE A 374 -2.41 18.96 -20.78
C ILE A 374 -3.62 19.31 -19.92
N LEU A 375 -4.85 19.08 -20.41
CA LEU A 375 -6.07 19.30 -19.63
C LEU A 375 -6.08 18.46 -18.36
N LYS A 376 -5.59 17.21 -18.42
CA LYS A 376 -5.46 16.33 -17.24
C LYS A 376 -4.52 16.92 -16.20
N LEU A 377 -3.39 17.49 -16.62
CA LEU A 377 -2.48 18.22 -15.72
C LEU A 377 -3.10 19.52 -15.18
N ASP A 378 -3.91 20.24 -15.98
CA ASP A 378 -4.63 21.44 -15.53
C ASP A 378 -5.66 21.15 -14.43
N LYS A 379 -6.21 19.92 -14.43
CA LYS A 379 -7.22 19.45 -13.48
C LYS A 379 -6.64 18.63 -12.33
N LEU A 380 -5.32 18.41 -12.33
CA LEU A 380 -4.64 17.65 -11.29
C LEU A 380 -4.81 18.31 -9.92
N GLY A 381 -5.37 17.57 -8.98
CA GLY A 381 -5.45 18.02 -7.58
C GLY A 381 -4.09 17.86 -6.89
N ILE A 382 -3.70 18.83 -6.07
CA ILE A 382 -2.41 18.84 -5.38
C ILE A 382 -2.64 18.95 -3.88
N GLN A 383 -2.06 18.00 -3.14
CA GLN A 383 -2.08 18.00 -1.67
C GLN A 383 -0.67 17.85 -1.13
N VAL A 384 -0.25 18.79 -0.27
CA VAL A 384 1.10 18.83 0.31
C VAL A 384 1.02 18.97 1.82
N GLY A 385 1.81 18.17 2.53
CA GLY A 385 2.04 18.25 3.95
C GLY A 385 0.97 17.53 4.77
N TYR A 386 -0.13 18.18 5.07
CA TYR A 386 -1.21 17.63 5.90
C TYR A 386 -2.58 18.23 5.50
N PRO A 387 -3.70 17.54 5.81
CA PRO A 387 -5.04 17.98 5.43
C PRO A 387 -5.46 19.24 6.20
N ASP A 388 -6.27 20.08 5.56
CA ASP A 388 -6.87 21.24 6.23
C ASP A 388 -7.96 20.83 7.22
N LYS A 389 -8.58 19.66 7.02
CA LYS A 389 -9.65 19.12 7.86
C LYS A 389 -9.46 17.63 8.08
N ILE A 390 -9.62 17.19 9.32
CA ILE A 390 -9.70 15.78 9.70
C ILE A 390 -11.13 15.29 9.45
N PRO A 391 -11.33 14.06 8.91
CA PRO A 391 -12.66 13.48 8.74
C PRO A 391 -13.46 13.45 10.05
N ALA A 392 -14.75 13.82 9.98
CA ALA A 392 -15.67 13.83 11.13
C ALA A 392 -15.88 12.44 11.78
N LEU A 393 -15.49 11.38 11.09
CA LEU A 393 -15.43 10.03 11.65
C LEU A 393 -14.73 10.01 13.03
N TYR A 394 -13.62 10.70 13.17
CA TYR A 394 -12.80 10.69 14.39
C TYR A 394 -13.48 11.38 15.58
N ASP A 395 -14.48 12.22 15.36
CA ASP A 395 -15.30 12.79 16.45
C ASP A 395 -16.19 11.73 17.12
N GLN A 396 -16.49 10.64 16.38
CA GLN A 396 -17.29 9.51 16.83
C GLN A 396 -16.46 8.43 17.51
N PHE A 397 -15.14 8.44 17.36
CA PHE A 397 -14.25 7.47 17.97
C PHE A 397 -14.16 7.74 19.47
N LYS A 398 -14.53 6.74 20.28
CA LYS A 398 -14.47 6.78 21.74
C LYS A 398 -13.78 5.53 22.27
N VAL A 399 -12.88 5.72 23.22
CA VAL A 399 -12.12 4.66 23.86
C VAL A 399 -12.47 4.60 25.33
N ASP A 400 -12.93 3.43 25.78
CA ASP A 400 -13.17 3.13 27.17
C ASP A 400 -11.99 2.34 27.75
N GLU A 401 -11.21 2.98 28.64
CA GLU A 401 -10.02 2.36 29.23
C GLU A 401 -10.33 1.28 30.29
N GLU A 402 -11.61 1.10 30.67
CA GLU A 402 -12.08 0.03 31.57
C GLU A 402 -12.51 -1.23 30.81
N GLU A 403 -12.79 -1.08 29.49
CA GLU A 403 -13.14 -2.20 28.61
C GLU A 403 -11.91 -2.84 27.96
N SER A 404 -12.06 -4.08 27.49
CA SER A 404 -10.99 -4.81 26.81
C SER A 404 -10.53 -4.10 25.52
N LEU A 405 -9.26 -4.30 25.14
CA LEU A 405 -8.73 -3.75 23.88
C LEU A 405 -9.54 -4.25 22.67
N ILE A 406 -9.90 -5.55 22.64
CA ILE A 406 -10.73 -6.13 21.55
C ILE A 406 -12.09 -5.46 21.46
N ALA A 407 -12.76 -5.18 22.59
CA ALA A 407 -14.07 -4.51 22.59
C ALA A 407 -13.97 -3.08 22.03
N ASN A 408 -12.94 -2.33 22.43
CA ASN A 408 -12.67 -0.99 21.89
C ASN A 408 -12.41 -1.02 20.37
N LEU A 409 -11.51 -1.90 19.91
CA LEU A 409 -11.17 -2.01 18.49
C LEU A 409 -12.39 -2.41 17.66
N ASN A 410 -13.19 -3.37 18.13
CA ASN A 410 -14.43 -3.76 17.46
C ASN A 410 -15.40 -2.58 17.34
N GLN A 411 -15.59 -1.78 18.38
CA GLN A 411 -16.46 -0.60 18.33
C GLN A 411 -15.93 0.46 17.35
N LEU A 412 -14.64 0.73 17.35
CA LEU A 412 -14.01 1.68 16.42
C LEU A 412 -14.16 1.19 14.97
N THR A 413 -13.93 -0.10 14.71
CA THR A 413 -14.09 -0.73 13.39
C THR A 413 -15.55 -0.65 12.91
N VAL A 414 -16.51 -0.99 13.77
CA VAL A 414 -17.95 -0.88 13.45
C VAL A 414 -18.32 0.56 13.08
N THR A 415 -17.79 1.53 13.82
CA THR A 415 -18.03 2.97 13.54
C THR A 415 -17.44 3.38 12.21
N ALA A 416 -16.21 2.96 11.91
CA ALA A 416 -15.53 3.23 10.65
C ALA A 416 -16.27 2.61 9.44
N ASN A 417 -16.67 1.34 9.55
CA ASN A 417 -17.38 0.66 8.46
C ASN A 417 -18.80 1.21 8.23
N LYS A 418 -19.50 1.63 9.28
CA LYS A 418 -20.78 2.35 9.11
C LYS A 418 -20.61 3.66 8.35
N GLU A 419 -19.57 4.41 8.64
CA GLU A 419 -19.24 5.64 7.91
C GLU A 419 -18.86 5.32 6.47
N LEU A 420 -18.03 4.29 6.23
CA LEU A 420 -17.65 3.84 4.89
C LEU A 420 -18.88 3.55 4.02
N PHE A 421 -19.76 2.65 4.45
CA PHE A 421 -20.97 2.30 3.67
C PHE A 421 -21.96 3.46 3.56
N SER A 422 -21.96 4.40 4.51
CA SER A 422 -22.79 5.60 4.43
C SER A 422 -22.40 6.55 3.30
N ARG A 423 -21.23 6.38 2.69
CA ARG A 423 -20.76 7.20 1.55
C ARG A 423 -21.40 6.78 0.23
N TRP A 424 -21.86 5.53 0.13
CA TRP A 424 -22.46 5.04 -1.10
C TRP A 424 -23.45 6.03 -1.69
N ASN A 425 -23.39 6.21 -3.03
CA ASN A 425 -24.23 7.13 -3.81
C ASN A 425 -24.14 8.62 -3.39
N LYS A 426 -23.11 8.99 -2.63
CA LYS A 426 -22.83 10.38 -2.28
C LYS A 426 -21.75 10.97 -3.17
N PRO A 427 -21.70 12.32 -3.29
CA PRO A 427 -20.62 12.98 -4.00
C PRO A 427 -19.25 12.61 -3.43
N VAL A 428 -18.30 12.35 -4.31
CA VAL A 428 -16.91 12.07 -3.92
C VAL A 428 -16.24 13.34 -3.42
N ASP A 429 -15.71 13.30 -2.22
CA ASP A 429 -14.77 14.30 -1.74
C ASP A 429 -13.38 14.01 -2.34
N ARG A 430 -13.11 14.66 -3.47
CA ARG A 430 -11.86 14.48 -4.21
C ARG A 430 -10.62 14.86 -3.40
N MET A 431 -10.76 15.79 -2.44
CA MET A 431 -9.66 16.29 -1.63
C MET A 431 -9.52 15.56 -0.28
N ARG A 432 -10.30 14.51 -0.04
CA ARG A 432 -10.15 13.67 1.15
C ARG A 432 -8.80 12.96 1.13
N TRP A 433 -8.03 13.15 2.18
CA TRP A 433 -6.78 12.43 2.40
C TRP A 433 -7.04 10.97 2.78
N GLU A 434 -6.35 10.06 2.13
CA GLU A 434 -6.43 8.62 2.40
C GLU A 434 -5.22 8.16 3.21
N MET A 435 -4.04 8.68 2.87
CA MET A 435 -2.79 8.41 3.59
C MET A 435 -2.58 9.43 4.70
N SER A 436 -2.09 8.99 5.86
CA SER A 436 -1.73 9.87 6.97
C SER A 436 -0.57 10.81 6.59
N ALA A 437 -0.61 12.05 7.04
CA ALA A 437 0.51 12.98 6.87
C ALA A 437 1.80 12.53 7.61
N ALA A 438 1.70 11.59 8.55
CA ALA A 438 2.84 10.94 9.22
C ALA A 438 3.38 9.70 8.48
N THR A 439 2.91 9.42 7.26
CA THR A 439 3.41 8.31 6.44
C THR A 439 4.53 8.77 5.53
N VAL A 440 5.66 8.07 5.54
CA VAL A 440 6.78 8.31 4.62
C VAL A 440 6.46 7.64 3.29
N ASN A 441 5.66 8.32 2.49
CA ASN A 441 5.28 7.91 1.15
C ASN A 441 4.66 9.10 0.40
N ALA A 442 4.35 8.89 -0.89
CA ALA A 442 3.56 9.78 -1.75
C ALA A 442 2.63 8.91 -2.60
N TYR A 443 1.62 9.49 -3.23
CA TYR A 443 0.79 8.74 -4.16
C TYR A 443 0.03 9.62 -5.16
N TYR A 444 -0.22 9.06 -6.34
CA TYR A 444 -1.22 9.51 -7.29
C TYR A 444 -2.48 8.66 -7.15
N HIS A 445 -3.66 9.28 -7.14
CA HIS A 445 -4.94 8.57 -7.12
C HIS A 445 -5.64 8.70 -8.47
N PRO A 446 -5.68 7.64 -9.30
CA PRO A 446 -6.20 7.73 -10.67
C PRO A 446 -7.70 8.05 -10.74
N PHE A 447 -8.52 7.54 -9.81
CA PHE A 447 -9.97 7.76 -9.78
C PHE A 447 -10.36 9.17 -9.29
N LYS A 448 -9.40 9.94 -8.82
CA LYS A 448 -9.58 11.32 -8.34
C LYS A 448 -8.71 12.32 -9.11
N ASN A 449 -7.75 11.86 -9.89
CA ASN A 449 -6.72 12.66 -10.54
C ASN A 449 -6.09 13.67 -9.57
N ILE A 450 -5.52 13.15 -8.47
CA ILE A 450 -4.81 13.92 -7.44
C ILE A 450 -3.46 13.32 -7.11
N ILE A 451 -2.52 14.18 -6.70
CA ILE A 451 -1.23 13.80 -6.12
C ILE A 451 -1.15 14.25 -4.67
N VAL A 452 -0.54 13.43 -3.83
CA VAL A 452 -0.48 13.69 -2.38
C VAL A 452 0.94 13.44 -1.87
N PHE A 453 1.49 14.44 -1.17
CA PHE A 453 2.82 14.39 -0.55
C PHE A 453 2.69 14.62 0.96
N PRO A 454 2.58 13.55 1.76
CA PRO A 454 2.55 13.63 3.22
C PRO A 454 3.77 14.34 3.80
N ALA A 455 3.59 15.08 4.90
CA ALA A 455 4.66 15.82 5.56
C ALA A 455 5.87 14.95 5.91
N ALA A 456 5.62 13.68 6.22
CA ALA A 456 6.64 12.76 6.69
C ALA A 456 7.75 12.45 5.65
N ILE A 457 7.44 12.43 4.35
CA ILE A 457 8.47 12.24 3.31
C ILE A 457 9.27 13.50 3.02
N LEU A 458 8.75 14.68 3.40
CA LEU A 458 9.32 15.98 3.07
C LEU A 458 10.45 16.37 4.03
N GLN A 459 11.43 15.48 4.16
CA GLN A 459 12.63 15.64 5.00
C GLN A 459 13.85 15.04 4.30
N ALA A 460 15.06 15.38 4.78
CA ALA A 460 16.31 14.80 4.27
C ALA A 460 16.31 13.26 4.35
N PRO A 461 16.83 12.54 3.35
CA PRO A 461 17.52 13.02 2.16
C PRO A 461 16.62 13.43 1.00
N PHE A 462 15.27 13.28 1.12
CA PHE A 462 14.33 13.62 0.06
C PHE A 462 14.23 15.13 -0.16
N TYR A 463 14.06 15.89 0.93
CA TYR A 463 13.88 17.34 0.91
C TYR A 463 14.53 18.02 2.12
N SER A 464 15.14 19.17 1.89
CA SER A 464 15.52 20.09 2.97
C SER A 464 15.80 21.48 2.43
N LEU A 465 15.39 22.52 3.16
CA LEU A 465 15.80 23.92 2.88
C LEU A 465 17.33 24.13 2.95
N LYS A 466 18.10 23.15 3.47
CA LYS A 466 19.56 23.21 3.57
C LYS A 466 20.27 22.42 2.46
N GLN A 467 19.53 21.63 1.66
CA GLN A 467 20.08 20.93 0.50
C GLN A 467 20.16 21.89 -0.70
N SER A 468 21.08 21.62 -1.64
CA SER A 468 21.11 22.31 -2.93
C SER A 468 19.83 22.00 -3.73
N SER A 469 19.51 22.86 -4.71
CA SER A 469 18.40 22.60 -5.61
C SER A 469 18.56 21.23 -6.28
N SER A 470 19.76 20.90 -6.77
CA SER A 470 20.03 19.61 -7.39
C SER A 470 19.77 18.41 -6.48
N GLN A 471 20.15 18.50 -5.20
CA GLN A 471 19.82 17.47 -4.22
C GLN A 471 18.31 17.35 -3.99
N ASN A 472 17.58 18.45 -3.83
CA ASN A 472 16.14 18.43 -3.66
C ASN A 472 15.42 17.89 -4.91
N TYR A 473 15.85 18.26 -6.12
CA TYR A 473 15.27 17.74 -7.36
C TYR A 473 15.61 16.27 -7.61
N GLY A 474 16.83 15.81 -7.29
CA GLY A 474 17.21 14.39 -7.34
C GLY A 474 16.59 13.55 -6.22
N GLY A 475 16.05 14.19 -5.18
CA GLY A 475 15.30 13.59 -4.08
C GLY A 475 13.79 13.71 -4.27
N ILE A 476 13.18 14.65 -3.53
CA ILE A 476 11.72 14.83 -3.55
C ILE A 476 11.21 15.28 -4.93
N GLY A 477 12.01 16.02 -5.70
CA GLY A 477 11.61 16.43 -7.05
C GLY A 477 11.37 15.25 -7.97
N ALA A 478 12.24 14.23 -7.92
CA ALA A 478 12.05 12.99 -8.67
C ALA A 478 10.80 12.24 -8.21
N VAL A 479 10.49 12.21 -6.91
CA VAL A 479 9.26 11.62 -6.36
C VAL A 479 8.02 12.42 -6.81
N ILE A 480 8.07 13.75 -6.74
CA ILE A 480 6.96 14.61 -7.22
C ILE A 480 6.64 14.33 -8.69
N ALA A 481 7.66 14.31 -9.52
CA ALA A 481 7.49 14.06 -10.95
C ALA A 481 7.09 12.59 -11.24
N HIS A 482 7.50 11.63 -10.40
CA HIS A 482 7.02 10.25 -10.43
C HIS A 482 5.50 10.18 -10.20
N GLU A 483 4.98 10.85 -9.17
CA GLU A 483 3.53 10.87 -8.92
C GLU A 483 2.75 11.56 -10.04
N ILE A 484 3.30 12.63 -10.64
CA ILE A 484 2.71 13.25 -11.82
C ILE A 484 2.72 12.27 -13.01
N SER A 485 3.79 11.49 -13.17
CA SER A 485 3.94 10.52 -14.26
C SER A 485 2.94 9.38 -14.18
N HIS A 486 2.48 9.01 -12.98
CA HIS A 486 1.41 8.05 -12.80
C HIS A 486 0.09 8.46 -13.48
N ALA A 487 -0.13 9.74 -13.74
CA ALA A 487 -1.27 10.17 -14.56
C ALA A 487 -1.20 9.66 -16.02
N PHE A 488 -0.03 9.26 -16.48
CA PHE A 488 0.28 8.88 -17.86
C PHE A 488 0.96 7.51 -17.99
N ASP A 489 1.08 6.73 -16.93
CA ASP A 489 1.53 5.35 -16.98
C ASP A 489 0.49 4.43 -17.64
N ASN A 490 0.76 3.12 -17.71
CA ASN A 490 -0.17 2.15 -18.33
C ASN A 490 -1.52 2.04 -17.64
N ASN A 491 -1.64 2.45 -16.36
CA ASN A 491 -2.89 2.50 -15.61
C ASN A 491 -3.50 3.89 -15.64
N GLY A 492 -2.76 4.92 -15.23
CA GLY A 492 -3.26 6.29 -15.16
C GLY A 492 -3.72 6.84 -16.51
N SER A 493 -3.06 6.44 -17.61
CA SER A 493 -3.45 6.81 -18.96
C SER A 493 -4.86 6.36 -19.37
N LEU A 494 -5.44 5.41 -18.66
CA LEU A 494 -6.81 4.95 -18.88
C LEU A 494 -7.89 5.89 -18.33
N PHE A 495 -7.50 6.82 -17.45
CA PHE A 495 -8.41 7.73 -16.75
C PHE A 495 -8.28 9.15 -17.28
N ASP A 496 -9.43 9.82 -17.43
CA ASP A 496 -9.51 11.19 -17.91
C ASP A 496 -9.13 12.23 -16.82
N GLU A 497 -9.28 13.50 -17.14
CA GLU A 497 -8.95 14.64 -16.26
C GLU A 497 -9.76 14.73 -14.97
N PHE A 498 -10.87 13.97 -14.87
CA PHE A 498 -11.72 13.89 -13.69
C PHE A 498 -11.56 12.58 -12.91
N GLY A 499 -10.78 11.63 -13.44
CA GLY A 499 -10.61 10.30 -12.87
C GLY A 499 -11.59 9.25 -13.38
N ASN A 500 -12.30 9.52 -14.47
CA ASN A 500 -13.17 8.52 -15.10
C ASN A 500 -12.36 7.59 -16.00
N LEU A 501 -12.62 6.30 -15.94
CA LEU A 501 -12.11 5.30 -16.87
C LEU A 501 -12.73 5.56 -18.26
N ASN A 502 -12.04 6.34 -19.05
CA ASN A 502 -12.50 6.84 -20.34
C ASN A 502 -11.34 6.90 -21.32
N ASN A 503 -11.47 6.25 -22.48
CA ASN A 503 -10.45 6.32 -23.51
C ASN A 503 -10.42 7.71 -24.15
N TRP A 504 -9.34 8.45 -23.93
CA TRP A 504 -9.09 9.78 -24.47
C TRP A 504 -7.93 9.82 -25.47
N TRP A 505 -7.36 8.64 -25.75
CA TRP A 505 -6.27 8.45 -26.70
C TRP A 505 -6.80 8.19 -28.11
N THR A 506 -6.04 8.61 -29.13
CA THR A 506 -6.24 8.04 -30.48
C THR A 506 -5.73 6.59 -30.50
N ASP A 507 -6.23 5.79 -31.43
CA ASP A 507 -5.80 4.39 -31.57
C ASP A 507 -4.31 4.30 -31.90
N GLU A 508 -3.78 5.23 -32.72
CA GLU A 508 -2.38 5.29 -33.10
C GLU A 508 -1.49 5.62 -31.90
N ASP A 509 -1.82 6.66 -31.14
CA ASP A 509 -1.06 7.06 -29.95
C ASP A 509 -1.09 5.95 -28.89
N SER A 510 -2.25 5.32 -28.68
CA SER A 510 -2.40 4.19 -27.74
C SER A 510 -1.53 3.00 -28.17
N ALA A 511 -1.49 2.68 -29.47
CA ALA A 511 -0.66 1.59 -29.98
C ALA A 511 0.84 1.90 -29.82
N HIS A 512 1.25 3.15 -30.06
CA HIS A 512 2.63 3.58 -29.87
C HIS A 512 3.04 3.53 -28.39
N PHE A 513 2.19 4.04 -27.50
CA PHE A 513 2.44 3.99 -26.05
C PHE A 513 2.60 2.54 -25.55
N LYS A 514 1.78 1.60 -26.03
CA LYS A 514 1.91 0.17 -25.68
C LYS A 514 3.26 -0.41 -26.11
N GLN A 515 3.81 0.02 -27.25
CA GLN A 515 5.16 -0.40 -27.68
C GLN A 515 6.25 0.16 -26.76
N LEU A 516 6.12 1.42 -26.32
CA LEU A 516 7.05 2.01 -25.35
C LEU A 516 6.94 1.32 -23.97
N ALA A 517 5.72 1.04 -23.50
CA ALA A 517 5.50 0.29 -22.26
C ALA A 517 6.09 -1.13 -22.35
N GLN A 518 6.01 -1.79 -23.52
CA GLN A 518 6.65 -3.10 -23.72
C GLN A 518 8.16 -3.03 -23.62
N LYS A 519 8.81 -1.98 -24.18
CA LYS A 519 10.24 -1.77 -24.00
C LYS A 519 10.62 -1.60 -22.54
N MET A 520 9.80 -0.88 -21.75
CA MET A 520 10.02 -0.73 -20.31
C MET A 520 9.86 -2.07 -19.57
N ILE A 521 8.91 -2.91 -19.98
CA ILE A 521 8.79 -4.28 -19.45
C ILE A 521 10.07 -5.07 -19.74
N ASP A 522 10.50 -5.10 -21.00
CA ASP A 522 11.65 -5.88 -21.47
C ASP A 522 12.97 -5.43 -20.81
N GLU A 523 13.07 -4.15 -20.44
CA GLU A 523 14.23 -3.57 -19.77
C GLU A 523 14.44 -4.11 -18.35
N PHE A 524 13.37 -4.48 -17.65
CA PHE A 524 13.42 -5.00 -16.27
C PHE A 524 13.17 -6.51 -16.19
N ASP A 525 12.44 -7.09 -17.16
CA ASP A 525 12.00 -8.48 -17.06
C ASP A 525 13.14 -9.47 -17.05
N GLY A 526 13.05 -10.46 -16.18
CA GLY A 526 14.02 -11.54 -16.11
C GLY A 526 15.36 -11.20 -15.48
N ILE A 527 15.60 -9.96 -15.02
CA ILE A 527 16.84 -9.57 -14.32
C ILE A 527 16.97 -10.41 -13.04
N PRO A 528 18.10 -11.11 -12.84
CA PRO A 528 18.35 -11.85 -11.61
C PRO A 528 18.49 -10.92 -10.41
N PHE A 529 17.72 -11.19 -9.34
CA PHE A 529 17.81 -10.46 -8.08
C PHE A 529 17.42 -11.36 -6.90
N ALA A 530 18.18 -11.34 -5.81
CA ALA A 530 17.90 -12.12 -4.59
C ALA A 530 17.55 -13.60 -4.85
N GLY A 531 18.19 -14.25 -5.81
CA GLY A 531 17.95 -15.66 -6.17
C GLY A 531 16.68 -15.93 -6.99
N GLN A 532 15.97 -14.88 -7.40
CA GLN A 532 14.79 -14.91 -8.26
C GLN A 532 14.97 -14.01 -9.49
N LYS A 533 13.92 -13.78 -10.25
CA LYS A 533 13.91 -12.86 -11.39
C LYS A 533 12.87 -11.77 -11.19
N VAL A 534 13.20 -10.56 -11.62
CA VAL A 534 12.24 -9.45 -11.66
C VAL A 534 11.14 -9.75 -12.67
N ASN A 535 9.90 -9.41 -12.31
CA ASN A 535 8.75 -9.46 -13.20
C ASN A 535 8.50 -8.06 -13.77
N GLY A 536 8.92 -7.83 -15.01
CA GLY A 536 8.80 -6.55 -15.69
C GLY A 536 7.34 -6.11 -15.91
N LYS A 537 6.40 -7.06 -16.03
CA LYS A 537 4.96 -6.73 -16.16
C LYS A 537 4.36 -6.24 -14.85
N LEU A 538 4.71 -6.87 -13.72
CA LEU A 538 4.27 -6.44 -12.40
C LEU A 538 4.75 -5.01 -12.11
N THR A 539 5.97 -4.68 -12.53
CA THR A 539 6.62 -3.42 -12.17
C THR A 539 6.50 -2.31 -13.21
N VAL A 540 5.83 -2.53 -14.35
CA VAL A 540 5.83 -1.60 -15.48
C VAL A 540 5.28 -0.22 -15.17
N SER A 541 4.20 -0.13 -14.39
CA SER A 541 3.58 1.15 -14.00
C SER A 541 4.58 2.03 -13.24
N GLU A 542 5.23 1.45 -12.26
CA GLU A 542 6.23 2.13 -11.43
C GLU A 542 7.49 2.50 -12.22
N ASN A 543 7.95 1.61 -13.11
CA ASN A 543 9.11 1.87 -13.94
C ASN A 543 8.86 3.01 -14.94
N ILE A 544 7.65 3.10 -15.52
CA ILE A 544 7.23 4.23 -16.36
C ILE A 544 7.19 5.52 -15.56
N ALA A 545 6.64 5.47 -14.34
CA ALA A 545 6.56 6.62 -13.44
C ALA A 545 7.96 7.11 -13.02
N ASP A 546 8.89 6.20 -12.72
CA ASP A 546 10.28 6.54 -12.43
C ASP A 546 11.00 7.20 -13.62
N ALA A 547 10.83 6.64 -14.82
CA ALA A 547 11.46 7.18 -16.03
C ALA A 547 10.98 8.61 -16.33
N GLY A 548 9.66 8.83 -16.31
CA GLY A 548 9.07 10.15 -16.46
C GLY A 548 9.46 11.09 -15.33
N GLY A 549 9.45 10.58 -14.10
CA GLY A 549 9.77 11.31 -12.87
C GLY A 549 11.20 11.83 -12.86
N LEU A 550 12.17 10.94 -13.05
CA LEU A 550 13.58 11.30 -13.00
C LEU A 550 13.96 12.28 -14.14
N SER A 551 13.48 12.01 -15.35
CA SER A 551 13.77 12.87 -16.51
C SER A 551 13.14 14.26 -16.38
N CYS A 552 11.89 14.37 -15.91
CA CYS A 552 11.20 15.64 -15.68
C CYS A 552 11.86 16.45 -14.55
N ALA A 553 12.22 15.79 -13.45
CA ALA A 553 12.91 16.43 -12.32
C ALA A 553 14.29 16.97 -12.74
N LEU A 554 15.02 16.25 -13.57
CA LEU A 554 16.30 16.70 -14.11
C LEU A 554 16.15 17.96 -14.97
N GLU A 555 15.14 18.00 -15.85
CA GLU A 555 14.86 19.17 -16.69
C GLU A 555 14.47 20.39 -15.83
N ALA A 556 13.67 20.18 -14.79
CA ALA A 556 13.34 21.26 -13.85
C ALA A 556 14.57 21.73 -13.06
N ALA A 557 15.43 20.81 -12.59
CA ALA A 557 16.67 21.14 -11.91
C ALA A 557 17.62 22.00 -12.75
N LYS A 558 17.68 21.77 -14.06
CA LYS A 558 18.50 22.56 -14.99
C LYS A 558 18.11 24.03 -15.06
N THR A 559 16.92 24.40 -14.63
CA THR A 559 16.49 25.81 -14.57
C THR A 559 17.01 26.54 -13.35
N GLU A 560 17.55 25.83 -12.37
CA GLU A 560 18.09 26.40 -11.16
C GLU A 560 19.52 26.92 -11.34
N TYR A 561 19.85 28.04 -10.66
CA TYR A 561 21.15 28.70 -10.83
C TYR A 561 22.33 27.88 -10.28
N ASP A 562 22.08 27.01 -9.31
CA ASP A 562 23.08 26.14 -8.65
C ASP A 562 23.07 24.69 -9.17
N PHE A 563 22.49 24.46 -10.38
CA PHE A 563 22.38 23.14 -10.94
C PHE A 563 23.70 22.40 -11.04
N ASN A 564 23.72 21.18 -10.52
CA ASN A 564 24.82 20.23 -10.58
C ASN A 564 24.30 18.81 -10.86
N ALA A 565 24.55 18.32 -12.07
CA ALA A 565 24.04 17.01 -12.49
C ALA A 565 24.57 15.85 -11.65
N GLN A 566 25.82 15.92 -11.17
CA GLN A 566 26.38 14.87 -10.32
C GLN A 566 25.65 14.81 -8.97
N GLU A 567 25.41 15.95 -8.32
CA GLU A 567 24.64 16.00 -7.08
C GLU A 567 23.23 15.47 -7.26
N PHE A 568 22.59 15.77 -8.38
CA PHE A 568 21.26 15.28 -8.73
C PHE A 568 21.21 13.74 -8.76
N PHE A 569 22.07 13.09 -9.55
CA PHE A 569 22.09 11.63 -9.68
C PHE A 569 22.59 10.93 -8.39
N ILE A 570 23.54 11.52 -7.67
CA ILE A 570 24.00 11.00 -6.39
C ILE A 570 22.86 11.01 -5.37
N ASN A 571 22.04 12.07 -5.30
CA ASN A 571 20.92 12.09 -4.37
C ASN A 571 19.79 11.15 -4.81
N TRP A 572 19.53 11.02 -6.12
CA TRP A 572 18.64 9.98 -6.64
C TRP A 572 19.03 8.59 -6.15
N ALA A 573 20.28 8.19 -6.29
CA ALA A 573 20.75 6.90 -5.78
C ALA A 573 20.71 6.82 -4.24
N THR A 574 20.89 7.94 -3.53
CA THR A 574 20.86 8.00 -2.07
C THR A 574 19.48 7.70 -1.50
N ILE A 575 18.42 8.26 -2.09
CA ILE A 575 17.04 8.04 -1.57
C ILE A 575 16.61 6.57 -1.69
N TRP A 576 17.15 5.82 -2.66
CA TRP A 576 16.83 4.40 -2.88
C TRP A 576 17.68 3.44 -2.06
N ARG A 577 18.64 3.92 -1.25
CA ARG A 577 19.48 3.00 -0.46
C ARG A 577 18.61 2.13 0.44
N MET A 578 18.84 0.82 0.37
CA MET A 578 18.16 -0.17 1.20
C MET A 578 19.07 -1.38 1.44
N LYS A 579 19.15 -1.82 2.70
CA LYS A 579 19.67 -3.11 3.09
C LYS A 579 18.53 -3.92 3.68
N ALA A 580 18.25 -5.08 3.10
CA ALA A 580 17.12 -5.92 3.48
C ALA A 580 17.53 -7.39 3.67
N THR A 581 16.70 -8.14 4.38
CA THR A 581 16.84 -9.61 4.44
C THR A 581 16.54 -10.22 3.07
N GLU A 582 17.12 -11.37 2.79
CA GLU A 582 16.88 -12.08 1.53
C GLU A 582 15.40 -12.47 1.39
N GLN A 583 14.80 -12.96 2.47
CA GLN A 583 13.38 -13.31 2.52
C GLN A 583 12.48 -12.14 2.14
N TYR A 584 12.77 -10.94 2.66
CA TYR A 584 11.99 -9.75 2.35
C TYR A 584 12.14 -9.33 0.89
N MET A 585 13.37 -9.38 0.35
CA MET A 585 13.60 -9.09 -1.07
C MET A 585 12.85 -10.07 -1.99
N GLN A 586 12.85 -11.37 -1.65
CA GLN A 586 12.11 -12.40 -2.38
C GLN A 586 10.59 -12.20 -2.29
N LEU A 587 10.09 -11.83 -1.11
CA LEU A 587 8.66 -11.50 -0.93
C LEU A 587 8.27 -10.32 -1.82
N LEU A 588 9.03 -9.22 -1.80
CA LEU A 588 8.76 -8.04 -2.62
C LEU A 588 8.75 -8.37 -4.11
N LEU A 589 9.69 -9.17 -4.62
CA LEU A 589 9.70 -9.61 -6.02
C LEU A 589 8.41 -10.34 -6.45
N SER A 590 7.70 -10.92 -5.50
CA SER A 590 6.46 -11.67 -5.77
C SER A 590 5.20 -10.81 -5.71
N ILE A 591 5.19 -9.73 -4.92
CA ILE A 591 3.95 -8.98 -4.60
C ILE A 591 4.05 -7.48 -4.81
N ASP A 592 5.26 -6.90 -4.85
CA ASP A 592 5.43 -5.45 -4.95
C ASP A 592 5.49 -5.02 -6.41
N VAL A 593 4.74 -3.97 -6.74
CA VAL A 593 4.72 -3.33 -8.06
C VAL A 593 5.98 -2.51 -8.36
N HIS A 594 6.84 -2.29 -7.34
CA HIS A 594 8.10 -1.57 -7.50
C HIS A 594 9.25 -2.52 -7.83
N ALA A 595 10.10 -2.13 -8.76
CA ALA A 595 11.36 -2.81 -9.01
C ALA A 595 12.31 -2.68 -7.80
N PRO A 596 13.29 -3.60 -7.61
CA PRO A 596 14.31 -3.47 -6.59
C PRO A 596 15.03 -2.12 -6.64
N GLN A 597 15.29 -1.52 -5.49
CA GLN A 597 15.83 -0.16 -5.34
C GLN A 597 17.12 0.07 -6.13
N LYS A 598 18.03 -0.92 -6.16
CA LYS A 598 19.25 -0.86 -6.96
C LYS A 598 18.94 -0.71 -8.45
N LEU A 599 17.96 -1.44 -8.95
CA LEU A 599 17.55 -1.38 -10.36
C LEU A 599 16.85 -0.06 -10.68
N ARG A 600 15.99 0.44 -9.79
CA ARG A 600 15.39 1.78 -9.91
C ARG A 600 16.47 2.85 -10.05
N ALA A 601 17.51 2.82 -9.20
CA ALA A 601 18.59 3.80 -9.23
C ALA A 601 19.42 3.73 -10.51
N ASN A 602 19.84 2.53 -10.91
CA ASN A 602 20.78 2.35 -12.03
C ASN A 602 20.08 2.45 -13.39
N ILE A 603 19.06 1.62 -13.64
CA ILE A 603 18.43 1.51 -14.96
C ILE A 603 17.80 2.83 -15.41
N GLN A 604 17.15 3.55 -14.50
CA GLN A 604 16.56 4.83 -14.85
C GLN A 604 17.60 5.89 -15.19
N ALA A 605 18.77 5.87 -14.54
CA ALA A 605 19.88 6.77 -14.87
C ALA A 605 20.49 6.44 -16.24
N GLU A 606 20.60 5.15 -16.61
CA GLU A 606 21.11 4.70 -17.90
C GLU A 606 20.29 5.19 -19.10
N ASN A 607 19.03 5.57 -18.90
CA ASN A 607 18.16 6.11 -19.95
C ASN A 607 18.37 7.62 -20.20
N LEU A 608 19.21 8.33 -19.43
CA LEU A 608 19.35 9.78 -19.50
C LEU A 608 20.72 10.22 -20.02
N ASP A 609 20.75 10.98 -21.13
CA ASP A 609 21.98 11.49 -21.75
C ASP A 609 22.84 12.33 -20.79
N ASP A 610 22.22 13.08 -19.91
CA ASP A 610 22.92 13.88 -18.90
C ASP A 610 23.71 13.05 -17.90
N PHE A 611 23.31 11.79 -17.63
CA PHE A 611 24.06 10.88 -16.79
C PHE A 611 25.41 10.54 -17.41
N TYR A 612 25.43 10.27 -18.71
CA TYR A 612 26.65 9.99 -19.47
C TYR A 612 27.60 11.20 -19.45
N THR A 613 27.05 12.39 -19.64
CA THR A 613 27.85 13.63 -19.62
C THR A 613 28.37 13.94 -18.21
N ALA A 614 27.55 13.76 -17.18
CA ALA A 614 27.89 14.08 -15.79
C ALA A 614 29.07 13.23 -15.27
N PHE A 615 29.16 11.97 -15.69
CA PHE A 615 30.13 11.00 -15.17
C PHE A 615 31.13 10.47 -16.21
N ASP A 616 31.16 11.05 -17.42
CA ASP A 616 32.03 10.63 -18.53
C ASP A 616 31.92 9.12 -18.83
N ILE A 617 30.68 8.61 -18.91
CA ILE A 617 30.39 7.20 -19.20
C ILE A 617 30.48 6.96 -20.70
N LYS A 618 31.14 5.87 -21.09
CA LYS A 618 31.48 5.55 -22.47
C LYS A 618 31.14 4.11 -22.84
N PRO A 619 31.06 3.77 -24.14
CA PRO A 619 30.96 2.39 -24.57
C PRO A 619 32.05 1.51 -23.94
N GLY A 620 31.64 0.45 -23.25
CA GLY A 620 32.51 -0.45 -22.51
C GLY A 620 32.41 -0.33 -21.00
N ASP A 621 31.84 0.76 -20.46
CA ASP A 621 31.47 0.87 -19.05
C ASP A 621 30.16 0.07 -18.80
N GLU A 622 29.99 -0.55 -17.64
CA GLU A 622 28.80 -1.39 -17.32
C GLU A 622 27.49 -0.56 -17.30
N MET A 623 27.55 0.71 -16.88
CA MET A 623 26.40 1.64 -16.90
C MET A 623 26.16 2.25 -18.28
N TYR A 624 26.83 1.75 -19.35
CA TYR A 624 26.60 2.25 -20.70
C TYR A 624 25.49 1.50 -21.40
N ARG A 625 24.46 2.22 -21.81
CA ARG A 625 23.40 1.76 -22.70
C ARG A 625 23.46 2.54 -24.00
N ALA A 626 23.43 1.83 -25.14
CA ALA A 626 23.44 2.49 -26.45
C ALA A 626 22.22 3.41 -26.62
N PRO A 627 22.36 4.56 -27.30
CA PRO A 627 21.26 5.53 -27.42
C PRO A 627 19.95 4.94 -27.98
N GLU A 628 20.02 4.00 -28.90
CA GLU A 628 18.90 3.29 -29.52
C GLU A 628 18.16 2.34 -28.55
N ASP A 629 18.85 1.93 -27.48
CA ASP A 629 18.30 1.00 -26.46
C ASP A 629 17.75 1.75 -25.24
N ARG A 630 17.93 3.07 -25.15
CA ARG A 630 17.40 3.88 -24.06
C ARG A 630 15.89 4.05 -24.20
N VAL A 631 15.18 3.84 -23.11
CA VAL A 631 13.72 3.95 -23.11
C VAL A 631 13.30 5.36 -22.71
N HIS A 632 12.69 6.08 -23.65
CA HIS A 632 12.10 7.40 -23.46
C HIS A 632 10.61 7.32 -23.75
N ILE A 633 9.77 7.61 -22.76
CA ILE A 633 8.32 7.54 -22.92
C ILE A 633 7.72 8.93 -23.14
N TRP A 634 8.11 9.93 -22.33
CA TRP A 634 7.60 11.31 -22.37
C TRP A 634 8.65 12.33 -22.72
#